data_b9138d97d4dd4cf7f592a93061c1feaf
#
_entry.id   b9138d97d4dd4cf7f592a93061c1feaf
#
_cell.length_a   1.000
_cell.length_b   1.000
_cell.length_c   1.000
_cell.angle_alpha   90.00
_cell.angle_beta   90.00
_cell.angle_gamma   90.00
#
_symmetry.space_group_name_H-M   'P 1'
#
loop_
_entity.id
_entity.type
_entity.pdbx_description
1 polymer ?
#
loop_
_entity_poly.entity_id
_entity_poly.type
_entity_poly.pdbx_seq_one_letter_code
_entity_poly.pdbx_strand_id
1 'polypeptide(L)'
;MNYLSVENISKSFGDRMLFENLSFGINKDQKIGFVAKNGTGKTTLLNIIAGDETPDEGNIIIRKDIKVAYLSQKEDLNEELTIEETIFDSDNATLKIIEQYEKALKHPDDADAYQKAFDLMEQKNAWDFETQYKQILFKLKLNELDKKVGSLSGGQKKDWLWLLSCSISPTF
;
A
#
# COMPACT_ATOMS: atom_id res chain seq x y z
N MET A 1 6.32 21.16 9.36
CA MET A 1 4.97 20.69 9.69
C MET A 1 5.08 19.23 10.09
N ASN A 2 4.72 18.89 11.33
CA ASN A 2 4.88 17.53 11.86
C ASN A 2 3.76 16.62 11.34
N TYR A 3 4.11 15.46 10.82
CA TYR A 3 3.19 14.44 10.33
C TYR A 3 2.98 13.31 11.33
N LEU A 4 4.04 12.93 12.05
CA LEU A 4 4.03 11.86 13.01
C LEU A 4 4.92 12.22 14.20
N SER A 5 4.45 12.02 15.42
CA SER A 5 5.22 12.06 16.65
C SER A 5 5.19 10.70 17.34
N VAL A 6 6.35 10.22 17.69
CA VAL A 6 6.56 9.07 18.56
C VAL A 6 7.05 9.59 19.91
N GLU A 7 6.36 9.25 21.00
CA GLU A 7 6.61 9.81 22.31
C GLU A 7 6.82 8.70 23.35
N ASN A 8 8.06 8.58 23.83
CA ASN A 8 8.48 7.68 24.89
C ASN A 8 8.03 6.23 24.71
N ILE A 9 8.03 5.72 23.47
CA ILE A 9 7.63 4.35 23.23
C ILE A 9 8.68 3.37 23.72
N SER A 10 8.20 2.31 24.37
CA SER A 10 8.99 1.17 24.82
C SER A 10 8.34 -0.11 24.33
N LYS A 11 9.14 -1.11 23.99
CA LYS A 11 8.68 -2.43 23.56
C LYS A 11 9.63 -3.52 23.98
N SER A 12 9.06 -4.58 24.53
CA SER A 12 9.75 -5.82 24.90
C SER A 12 9.14 -7.03 24.17
N PHE A 13 9.88 -8.08 24.08
CA PHE A 13 9.41 -9.37 23.57
C PHE A 13 9.81 -10.46 24.58
N GLY A 14 8.87 -10.87 25.43
CA GLY A 14 9.16 -11.66 26.64
C GLY A 14 10.09 -10.87 27.56
N ASP A 15 11.19 -11.50 27.98
CA ASP A 15 12.19 -10.87 28.86
C ASP A 15 13.19 -9.96 28.12
N ARG A 16 13.06 -9.85 26.80
CA ARG A 16 14.00 -9.08 25.97
C ARG A 16 13.46 -7.70 25.64
N MET A 17 14.09 -6.65 26.18
CA MET A 17 13.86 -5.27 25.77
C MET A 17 14.36 -5.07 24.32
N LEU A 18 13.49 -4.57 23.43
CA LEU A 18 13.84 -4.21 22.06
C LEU A 18 14.30 -2.75 21.98
N PHE A 19 13.52 -1.84 22.56
CA PHE A 19 13.83 -0.42 22.70
C PHE A 19 13.05 0.17 23.86
N GLU A 20 13.58 1.24 24.43
CA GLU A 20 13.05 1.92 25.61
C GLU A 20 13.10 3.43 25.42
N ASN A 21 12.02 4.13 25.83
CA ASN A 21 11.91 5.60 25.82
C ASN A 21 12.25 6.26 24.47
N LEU A 22 11.92 5.60 23.37
CA LEU A 22 12.22 6.10 22.03
C LEU A 22 11.26 7.23 21.67
N SER A 23 11.82 8.40 21.32
CA SER A 23 11.05 9.58 20.92
C SER A 23 11.65 10.22 19.68
N PHE A 24 10.83 10.50 18.68
CA PHE A 24 11.20 11.23 17.46
C PHE A 24 9.95 11.75 16.73
N GLY A 25 10.17 12.66 15.80
CA GLY A 25 9.10 13.17 14.94
C GLY A 25 9.47 13.10 13.47
N ILE A 26 8.47 12.96 12.62
CA ILE A 26 8.60 13.00 11.16
C ILE A 26 7.86 14.21 10.63
N ASN A 27 8.58 15.08 9.92
CA ASN A 27 8.03 16.25 9.29
C ASN A 27 7.74 16.00 7.80
N LYS A 28 6.92 16.90 7.23
CA LYS A 28 6.65 16.91 5.79
C LYS A 28 7.96 16.86 4.99
N ASP A 29 7.97 16.05 3.93
CA ASP A 29 9.09 15.89 2.99
C ASP A 29 10.39 15.34 3.62
N GLN A 30 10.33 14.85 4.85
CA GLN A 30 11.47 14.27 5.55
C GLN A 30 11.62 12.79 5.21
N LYS A 31 12.88 12.37 4.94
CA LYS A 31 13.26 10.95 4.79
C LYS A 31 14.08 10.53 6.00
N ILE A 32 13.65 9.44 6.65
CA ILE A 32 14.32 8.92 7.84
C ILE A 32 14.78 7.49 7.59
N GLY A 33 16.03 7.20 7.95
CA GLY A 33 16.59 5.85 7.93
C GLY A 33 16.79 5.32 9.34
N PHE A 34 16.23 4.15 9.66
CA PHE A 34 16.50 3.46 10.92
C PHE A 34 17.69 2.51 10.75
N VAL A 35 18.80 2.83 11.40
CA VAL A 35 20.02 2.03 11.37
C VAL A 35 20.26 1.39 12.73
N ALA A 36 20.18 0.08 12.80
CA ALA A 36 20.44 -0.71 13.99
C ALA A 36 20.77 -2.16 13.64
N LYS A 37 21.39 -2.91 14.57
CA LYS A 37 21.69 -4.34 14.40
C LYS A 37 20.42 -5.15 14.13
N ASN A 38 20.57 -6.33 13.53
CA ASN A 38 19.42 -7.24 13.34
C ASN A 38 18.89 -7.72 14.71
N GLY A 39 17.56 -7.84 14.82
CA GLY A 39 16.90 -8.26 16.04
C GLY A 39 16.72 -7.17 17.11
N THR A 40 16.99 -5.90 16.81
CA THR A 40 16.77 -4.76 17.75
C THR A 40 15.38 -4.15 17.70
N GLY A 41 14.43 -4.76 16.95
CA GLY A 41 13.06 -4.28 16.93
C GLY A 41 12.74 -3.26 15.81
N LYS A 42 13.59 -3.13 14.75
CA LYS A 42 13.27 -2.21 13.63
C LYS A 42 11.92 -2.49 12.98
N THR A 43 11.65 -3.76 12.68
CA THR A 43 10.37 -4.19 12.09
C THR A 43 9.22 -3.98 13.06
N THR A 44 9.42 -4.30 14.35
CA THR A 44 8.44 -4.06 15.41
C THR A 44 8.09 -2.57 15.53
N LEU A 45 9.10 -1.69 15.47
CA LEU A 45 8.87 -0.24 15.46
C LEU A 45 8.01 0.20 14.27
N LEU A 46 8.30 -0.32 13.07
CA LEU A 46 7.51 0.00 11.89
C LEU A 46 6.08 -0.55 11.99
N ASN A 47 5.88 -1.76 12.51
CA ASN A 47 4.55 -2.33 12.77
C ASN A 47 3.75 -1.48 13.77
N ILE A 48 4.42 -0.96 14.82
CA ILE A 48 3.78 -0.06 15.79
C ILE A 48 3.38 1.26 15.12
N ILE A 49 4.22 1.83 14.25
CA ILE A 49 3.89 3.04 13.47
C ILE A 49 2.74 2.78 12.49
N ALA A 50 2.69 1.60 11.87
CA ALA A 50 1.62 1.21 10.97
C ALA A 50 0.28 0.95 11.68
N GLY A 51 0.33 0.68 13.00
CA GLY A 51 -0.84 0.33 13.81
C GLY A 51 -1.14 -1.17 13.89
N ASP A 52 -0.26 -2.01 13.33
CA ASP A 52 -0.37 -3.48 13.34
C ASP A 52 0.04 -4.07 14.70
N GLU A 53 0.78 -3.30 15.51
CA GLU A 53 1.25 -3.70 16.84
C GLU A 53 1.14 -2.52 17.83
N THR A 54 0.93 -2.82 19.10
CA THR A 54 0.86 -1.80 20.16
C THR A 54 2.19 -1.70 20.91
N PRO A 55 2.67 -0.50 21.26
CA PRO A 55 3.79 -0.35 22.19
C PRO A 55 3.38 -0.80 23.60
N ASP A 56 4.36 -1.16 24.44
CA ASP A 56 4.12 -1.48 25.85
C ASP A 56 3.92 -0.19 26.65
N GLU A 57 4.65 0.89 26.26
CA GLU A 57 4.54 2.22 26.86
C GLU A 57 4.68 3.30 25.78
N GLY A 58 4.18 4.51 26.09
CA GLY A 58 4.25 5.67 25.23
C GLY A 58 3.14 5.75 24.20
N ASN A 59 3.22 6.72 23.30
CA ASN A 59 2.17 7.01 22.35
C ASN A 59 2.73 7.34 20.96
N ILE A 60 1.92 7.03 19.93
CA ILE A 60 2.16 7.50 18.56
C ILE A 60 1.00 8.41 18.16
N ILE A 61 1.35 9.60 17.70
CA ILE A 61 0.40 10.60 17.24
C ILE A 61 0.63 10.82 15.75
N ILE A 62 -0.36 10.44 14.94
CA ILE A 62 -0.37 10.67 13.49
C ILE A 62 -1.40 11.75 13.20
N ARG A 63 -1.05 12.70 12.39
CA ARG A 63 -1.97 13.76 11.97
C ARG A 63 -3.15 13.15 11.20
N LYS A 64 -4.37 13.58 11.51
CA LYS A 64 -5.63 12.97 11.01
C LYS A 64 -5.79 12.95 9.49
N ASP A 65 -5.14 13.88 8.79
CA ASP A 65 -5.17 13.99 7.32
C ASP A 65 -4.05 13.21 6.62
N ILE A 66 -3.22 12.48 7.38
CA ILE A 66 -2.14 11.65 6.84
C ILE A 66 -2.56 10.18 6.88
N LYS A 67 -2.41 9.52 5.75
CA LYS A 67 -2.49 8.06 5.66
C LYS A 67 -1.09 7.47 5.77
N VAL A 68 -0.97 6.41 6.55
CA VAL A 68 0.27 5.64 6.66
C VAL A 68 0.14 4.42 5.77
N ALA A 69 1.09 4.24 4.86
CA ALA A 69 1.25 3.00 4.11
C ALA A 69 2.52 2.31 4.60
N TYR A 70 2.42 1.03 4.88
CA TYR A 70 3.55 0.21 5.34
C TYR A 70 3.77 -0.94 4.37
N LEU A 71 4.98 -1.05 3.85
CA LEU A 71 5.40 -2.18 3.03
C LEU A 71 6.12 -3.20 3.92
N SER A 72 5.46 -4.30 4.23
CA SER A 72 6.05 -5.42 4.97
C SER A 72 7.13 -6.13 4.17
N GLN A 73 8.15 -6.67 4.87
CA GLN A 73 9.15 -7.54 4.25
C GLN A 73 8.59 -8.93 3.88
N LYS A 74 7.48 -9.33 4.51
CA LYS A 74 6.80 -10.59 4.31
C LYS A 74 5.34 -10.28 3.93
N GLU A 75 5.10 -9.87 2.72
CA GLU A 75 3.75 -9.91 2.19
C GLU A 75 3.58 -11.25 1.48
N ASP A 76 2.62 -12.02 1.94
CA ASP A 76 2.18 -13.24 1.29
C ASP A 76 1.36 -12.85 0.05
N LEU A 77 2.07 -12.55 -1.04
CA LEU A 77 1.42 -12.41 -2.33
C LEU A 77 0.81 -13.76 -2.71
N ASN A 78 -0.45 -13.76 -3.07
CA ASN A 78 -1.06 -14.93 -3.66
C ASN A 78 -0.45 -15.17 -5.05
N GLU A 79 0.50 -16.10 -5.13
CA GLU A 79 1.25 -16.40 -6.35
C GLU A 79 0.39 -17.00 -7.47
N GLU A 80 -0.81 -17.50 -7.14
CA GLU A 80 -1.75 -18.08 -8.11
C GLU A 80 -2.57 -17.02 -8.85
N LEU A 81 -2.74 -15.85 -8.27
CA LEU A 81 -3.45 -14.74 -8.92
C LEU A 81 -2.60 -14.10 -10.02
N THR A 82 -3.29 -13.54 -11.00
CA THR A 82 -2.67 -12.68 -12.00
C THR A 82 -2.34 -11.31 -11.40
N ILE A 83 -1.50 -10.56 -12.08
CA ILE A 83 -1.19 -9.18 -11.69
C ILE A 83 -2.48 -8.34 -11.69
N GLU A 84 -3.33 -8.50 -12.71
CA GLU A 84 -4.64 -7.81 -12.80
C GLU A 84 -5.54 -8.15 -11.61
N GLU A 85 -5.73 -9.43 -11.31
CA GLU A 85 -6.55 -9.87 -10.18
C GLU A 85 -6.06 -9.32 -8.86
N THR A 86 -4.74 -9.30 -8.64
CA THR A 86 -4.15 -8.76 -7.39
C THR A 86 -4.36 -7.24 -7.25
N ILE A 87 -4.37 -6.48 -8.36
CA ILE A 87 -4.69 -5.04 -8.34
C ILE A 87 -6.11 -4.83 -7.84
N PHE A 88 -7.05 -5.59 -8.41
CA PHE A 88 -8.47 -5.41 -8.16
C PHE A 88 -8.95 -6.08 -6.86
N ASP A 89 -8.16 -6.98 -6.27
CA ASP A 89 -8.41 -7.55 -4.94
C ASP A 89 -8.19 -6.55 -3.79
N SER A 90 -7.68 -5.36 -4.12
CA SER A 90 -7.49 -4.29 -3.14
C SER A 90 -8.82 -3.68 -2.68
N ASP A 91 -8.85 -3.13 -1.45
CA ASP A 91 -10.02 -2.40 -0.92
C ASP A 91 -10.19 -0.98 -1.49
N ASN A 92 -9.45 -0.64 -2.54
CA ASN A 92 -9.55 0.66 -3.19
C ASN A 92 -10.83 0.77 -4.02
N ALA A 93 -11.75 1.63 -3.58
CA ALA A 93 -13.04 1.83 -4.24
C ALA A 93 -12.90 2.29 -5.70
N THR A 94 -11.86 3.08 -6.03
CA THR A 94 -11.62 3.56 -7.39
C THR A 94 -11.16 2.43 -8.30
N LEU A 95 -10.31 1.53 -7.81
CA LEU A 95 -9.89 0.35 -8.57
C LEU A 95 -11.06 -0.60 -8.86
N LYS A 96 -11.99 -0.77 -7.92
CA LYS A 96 -13.21 -1.56 -8.15
C LYS A 96 -14.11 -0.96 -9.23
N ILE A 97 -14.17 0.36 -9.36
CA ILE A 97 -14.90 1.04 -10.43
C ILE A 97 -14.22 0.80 -11.78
N ILE A 98 -12.89 0.91 -11.82
CA ILE A 98 -12.11 0.66 -13.04
C ILE A 98 -12.26 -0.81 -13.47
N GLU A 99 -12.23 -1.75 -12.54
CA GLU A 99 -12.47 -3.17 -12.81
C GLU A 99 -13.83 -3.41 -13.45
N GLN A 100 -14.89 -2.77 -12.91
CA GLN A 100 -16.24 -2.87 -13.49
C GLN A 100 -16.30 -2.34 -14.90
N TYR A 101 -15.63 -1.22 -15.18
CA TYR A 101 -15.55 -0.64 -16.51
C TYR A 101 -14.77 -1.55 -17.49
N GLU A 102 -13.62 -2.08 -17.10
CA GLU A 102 -12.84 -3.00 -17.92
C GLU A 102 -13.58 -4.32 -18.19
N LYS A 103 -14.34 -4.83 -17.22
CA LYS A 103 -15.23 -6.00 -17.41
C LYS A 103 -16.34 -5.69 -18.41
N ALA A 104 -16.98 -4.53 -18.32
CA ALA A 104 -18.02 -4.12 -19.25
C ALA A 104 -17.48 -3.96 -20.70
N LEU A 105 -16.25 -3.48 -20.88
CA LEU A 105 -15.60 -3.41 -22.19
C LEU A 105 -15.38 -4.80 -22.81
N LYS A 106 -15.15 -5.83 -22.01
CA LYS A 106 -14.98 -7.23 -22.48
C LYS A 106 -16.31 -7.86 -22.93
N HIS A 107 -17.47 -7.23 -22.56
CA HIS A 107 -18.82 -7.72 -22.88
C HIS A 107 -19.63 -6.64 -23.61
N PRO A 108 -19.31 -6.33 -24.88
CA PRO A 108 -19.92 -5.21 -25.62
C PRO A 108 -21.42 -5.40 -25.91
N ASP A 109 -21.95 -6.61 -25.72
CA ASP A 109 -23.37 -6.91 -25.92
C ASP A 109 -24.27 -6.37 -24.79
N ASP A 110 -23.70 -6.01 -23.64
CA ASP A 110 -24.42 -5.43 -22.48
C ASP A 110 -24.19 -3.90 -22.42
N ALA A 111 -24.95 -3.18 -23.26
CA ALA A 111 -24.89 -1.73 -23.32
C ALA A 111 -25.27 -1.04 -22.00
N ASP A 112 -26.19 -1.63 -21.23
CA ASP A 112 -26.64 -1.08 -19.95
C ASP A 112 -25.54 -1.18 -18.88
N ALA A 113 -24.82 -2.30 -18.82
CA ALA A 113 -23.69 -2.47 -17.92
C ALA A 113 -22.55 -1.52 -18.27
N TYR A 114 -22.25 -1.37 -19.56
CA TYR A 114 -21.25 -0.42 -20.05
C TYR A 114 -21.59 1.02 -19.67
N GLN A 115 -22.83 1.48 -19.91
CA GLN A 115 -23.25 2.84 -19.60
C GLN A 115 -23.15 3.13 -18.09
N LYS A 116 -23.60 2.20 -17.24
CA LYS A 116 -23.49 2.35 -15.77
C LYS A 116 -22.04 2.43 -15.31
N ALA A 117 -21.15 1.59 -15.84
CA ALA A 117 -19.75 1.60 -15.50
C ALA A 117 -19.07 2.90 -15.97
N PHE A 118 -19.40 3.38 -17.16
CA PHE A 118 -18.93 4.66 -17.69
C PHE A 118 -19.34 5.84 -16.81
N ASP A 119 -20.61 5.90 -16.43
CA ASP A 119 -21.14 6.97 -15.56
C ASP A 119 -20.46 6.98 -14.20
N LEU A 120 -20.12 5.80 -13.65
CA LEU A 120 -19.36 5.69 -12.40
C LEU A 120 -17.91 6.19 -12.56
N MET A 121 -17.26 5.90 -13.66
CA MET A 121 -15.92 6.41 -13.99
C MET A 121 -15.90 7.95 -14.01
N GLU A 122 -16.90 8.55 -14.66
CA GLU A 122 -17.08 10.02 -14.70
C GLU A 122 -17.34 10.61 -13.33
N GLN A 123 -18.33 10.09 -12.59
CA GLN A 123 -18.70 10.60 -11.26
C GLN A 123 -17.55 10.60 -10.25
N LYS A 124 -16.67 9.62 -10.35
CA LYS A 124 -15.56 9.43 -9.41
C LYS A 124 -14.23 9.96 -9.94
N ASN A 125 -14.20 10.59 -11.12
CA ASN A 125 -12.99 11.02 -11.81
C ASN A 125 -11.94 9.90 -11.90
N ALA A 126 -12.41 8.66 -12.17
CA ALA A 126 -11.56 7.48 -12.14
C ALA A 126 -10.61 7.39 -13.33
N TRP A 127 -10.84 8.14 -14.41
CA TRP A 127 -9.99 8.19 -15.61
C TRP A 127 -8.55 8.62 -15.33
N ASP A 128 -8.40 9.66 -14.50
CA ASP A 128 -7.06 10.14 -14.12
C ASP A 128 -6.31 9.09 -13.33
N PHE A 129 -7.00 8.41 -12.43
CA PHE A 129 -6.42 7.34 -11.62
C PHE A 129 -6.02 6.14 -12.49
N GLU A 130 -6.88 5.74 -13.44
CA GLU A 130 -6.58 4.67 -14.39
C GLU A 130 -5.31 4.98 -15.20
N THR A 131 -5.22 6.20 -15.71
CA THR A 131 -4.04 6.64 -16.46
C THR A 131 -2.78 6.61 -15.61
N GLN A 132 -2.85 7.06 -14.37
CA GLN A 132 -1.71 7.09 -13.45
C GLN A 132 -1.23 5.67 -13.11
N TYR A 133 -2.13 4.77 -12.72
CA TYR A 133 -1.71 3.42 -12.36
C TYR A 133 -1.13 2.65 -13.55
N LYS A 134 -1.70 2.80 -14.75
CA LYS A 134 -1.15 2.21 -15.98
C LYS A 134 0.24 2.74 -16.32
N GLN A 135 0.49 4.05 -16.11
CA GLN A 135 1.82 4.62 -16.26
C GLN A 135 2.83 4.06 -15.25
N ILE A 136 2.42 3.82 -14.01
CA ILE A 136 3.29 3.22 -13.00
C ILE A 136 3.61 1.78 -13.37
N LEU A 137 2.63 0.97 -13.77
CA LEU A 137 2.84 -0.40 -14.25
C LEU A 137 3.83 -0.45 -15.42
N PHE A 138 3.68 0.46 -16.37
CA PHE A 138 4.60 0.57 -17.50
C PHE A 138 6.04 0.89 -17.05
N LYS A 139 6.23 1.83 -16.12
CA LYS A 139 7.55 2.16 -15.55
C LYS A 139 8.18 0.99 -14.83
N LEU A 140 7.40 0.16 -14.14
CA LEU A 140 7.84 -1.05 -13.44
C LEU A 140 8.03 -2.24 -14.39
N LYS A 141 7.78 -2.07 -15.71
CA LYS A 141 7.84 -3.13 -16.73
C LYS A 141 6.89 -4.30 -16.45
N LEU A 142 5.75 -4.02 -15.83
CA LEU A 142 4.68 -4.95 -15.52
C LEU A 142 3.53 -4.80 -16.55
N ASN A 143 3.84 -4.99 -17.82
CA ASN A 143 2.88 -4.74 -18.91
C ASN A 143 2.00 -5.95 -19.22
N GLU A 144 2.36 -7.13 -18.76
CA GLU A 144 1.64 -8.38 -19.00
C GLU A 144 0.81 -8.72 -17.76
N LEU A 145 -0.37 -8.07 -17.64
CA LEU A 145 -1.22 -8.13 -16.45
C LEU A 145 -1.89 -9.50 -16.25
N ASP A 146 -1.97 -10.30 -17.28
CA ASP A 146 -2.45 -11.68 -17.30
C ASP A 146 -1.44 -12.70 -16.75
N LYS A 147 -0.19 -12.28 -16.52
CA LYS A 147 0.80 -13.15 -15.88
C LYS A 147 0.51 -13.37 -14.41
N LYS A 148 0.74 -14.61 -13.94
CA LYS A 148 0.67 -14.92 -12.52
C LYS A 148 1.78 -14.21 -11.74
N VAL A 149 1.44 -13.73 -10.56
CA VAL A 149 2.37 -13.09 -9.60
C VAL A 149 3.53 -14.04 -9.28
N GLY A 150 3.28 -15.35 -9.20
CA GLY A 150 4.31 -16.37 -8.98
C GLY A 150 5.43 -16.38 -10.02
N SER A 151 5.14 -15.96 -11.27
CA SER A 151 6.11 -15.91 -12.37
C SER A 151 7.04 -14.69 -12.33
N LEU A 152 6.77 -13.71 -11.47
CA LEU A 152 7.60 -12.52 -11.34
C LEU A 152 8.94 -12.82 -10.68
N SER A 153 9.99 -12.16 -11.13
CA SER A 153 11.29 -12.19 -10.43
C SER A 153 11.18 -11.55 -9.04
N GLY A 154 12.09 -11.89 -8.12
CA GLY A 154 12.11 -11.31 -6.78
C GLY A 154 12.21 -9.77 -6.76
N GLY A 155 12.87 -9.17 -7.76
CA GLY A 155 12.89 -7.71 -7.93
C GLY A 155 11.52 -7.16 -8.35
N GLN A 156 10.90 -7.78 -9.35
CA GLN A 156 9.57 -7.41 -9.82
C GLN A 156 8.49 -7.58 -8.73
N LYS A 157 8.57 -8.66 -7.91
CA LYS A 157 7.68 -8.84 -6.76
C LYS A 157 7.80 -7.69 -5.76
N LYS A 158 9.02 -7.20 -5.47
CA LYS A 158 9.24 -6.04 -4.59
C LYS A 158 8.69 -4.75 -5.18
N ASP A 159 8.93 -4.51 -6.47
CA ASP A 159 8.40 -3.34 -7.18
C ASP A 159 6.86 -3.38 -7.22
N TRP A 160 6.31 -4.58 -7.40
CA TRP A 160 4.89 -4.84 -7.37
C TRP A 160 4.26 -4.55 -5.99
N LEU A 161 4.86 -5.06 -4.92
CA LEU A 161 4.44 -4.78 -3.55
C LEU A 161 4.48 -3.29 -3.22
N TRP A 162 5.53 -2.60 -3.68
CA TRP A 162 5.62 -1.15 -3.51
C TRP A 162 4.47 -0.42 -4.21
N LEU A 163 4.11 -0.84 -5.41
CA LEU A 163 2.98 -0.27 -6.16
C LEU A 163 1.66 -0.51 -5.42
N LEU A 164 1.41 -1.72 -4.93
CA LEU A 164 0.20 -2.02 -4.15
C LEU A 164 0.10 -1.13 -2.91
N SER A 165 1.20 -0.96 -2.17
CA SER A 165 1.22 -0.10 -0.99
C SER A 165 0.98 1.37 -1.30
N CYS A 166 1.45 1.87 -2.45
CA CYS A 166 1.24 3.25 -2.89
C CYS A 166 -0.15 3.47 -3.51
N SER A 167 -0.67 2.51 -4.27
CA SER A 167 -1.95 2.63 -4.99
C SER A 167 -3.18 2.52 -4.07
N ILE A 168 -3.00 1.92 -2.88
CA ILE A 168 -4.07 1.82 -1.87
C ILE A 168 -4.32 3.18 -1.18
N SER A 169 -3.39 4.13 -1.29
CA SER A 169 -3.56 5.48 -0.75
C SER A 169 -4.08 6.43 -1.82
N PRO A 170 -5.34 6.90 -1.75
CA PRO A 170 -5.90 7.87 -2.70
C PRO A 170 -5.37 9.29 -2.38
N THR A 171 -4.07 9.49 -2.48
CA THR A 171 -3.46 10.83 -2.35
C THR A 171 -2.18 10.86 -3.17
N PHE A 172 -2.34 11.11 -4.44
CA PHE A 172 -1.35 11.78 -5.26
C PHE A 172 -1.93 13.11 -5.69
#